data_546cff1b6ee150002df0e74db934bf6f
#
_entry.id   546cff1b6ee150002df0e74db934bf6f
#
_cell.length_a   1.000
_cell.length_b   1.000
_cell.length_c   1.000
_cell.angle_alpha   90.00
_cell.angle_beta   90.00
_cell.angle_gamma   90.00
#
_symmetry.space_group_name_H-M   'P 1'
#
loop_
_entity.id
_entity.type
_entity.pdbx_description
1 polymer ?
#
loop_
_entity_poly.entity_id
_entity_poly.type
_entity_poly.pdbx_seq_one_letter_code
_entity_poly.pdbx_strand_id
1 'polypeptide(L)'
;MDSYRNLSRVAPPVKKAFYFRELAERVISLTREQAAMNGAVCTYEEISEDIILYADEGQITQILINLVKNAVQAEARNVVITAQLTPSEQTVISVTNDGLPISRESQDEIFVPFFTTKQGGTGIGLSLSRQIMRLHNGSLTLTKSDESGTVFTLMFK
;
A
#
# COMPACT_ATOMS: atom_id res chain seq x y z
N MET A 1 0.97 7.27 -26.28
CA MET A 1 -0.24 6.44 -26.29
C MET A 1 -0.08 5.16 -25.49
N ASP A 2 1.02 4.49 -25.71
CA ASP A 2 1.23 3.21 -25.06
C ASP A 2 1.28 3.32 -23.55
N SER A 3 1.79 4.42 -23.00
CA SER A 3 1.83 4.62 -21.58
C SER A 3 0.43 4.68 -20.96
N TYR A 4 -0.53 5.26 -21.65
CA TYR A 4 -1.92 5.29 -21.17
C TYR A 4 -2.53 3.90 -21.19
N ARG A 5 -2.29 3.13 -22.24
CA ARG A 5 -2.78 1.75 -22.31
C ARG A 5 -2.13 0.87 -21.25
N ASN A 6 -0.83 1.04 -21.03
CA ASN A 6 -0.11 0.27 -20.02
C ASN A 6 -0.60 0.60 -18.63
N LEU A 7 -0.94 1.86 -18.38
CA LEU A 7 -1.46 2.30 -17.11
C LEU A 7 -2.78 1.61 -16.78
N SER A 8 -3.65 1.38 -17.77
CA SER A 8 -4.94 0.75 -17.54
C SER A 8 -4.87 -0.78 -17.61
N ARG A 9 -3.67 -1.33 -17.84
CA ARG A 9 -3.48 -2.78 -17.94
C ARG A 9 -2.66 -3.30 -16.79
N VAL A 10 -3.31 -4.06 -15.94
CA VAL A 10 -2.63 -4.84 -14.91
C VAL A 10 -2.73 -6.29 -15.34
N ALA A 11 -1.61 -7.00 -15.29
CA ALA A 11 -1.59 -8.42 -15.65
C ALA A 11 -2.56 -9.19 -14.74
N PRO A 12 -3.26 -10.20 -15.26
CA PRO A 12 -4.11 -11.03 -14.41
C PRO A 12 -3.31 -11.61 -13.26
N PRO A 13 -3.87 -11.59 -12.04
CA PRO A 13 -3.13 -12.12 -10.89
C PRO A 13 -2.90 -13.62 -11.01
N VAL A 14 -1.67 -14.03 -10.69
CA VAL A 14 -1.32 -15.46 -10.54
C VAL A 14 -1.31 -15.72 -9.04
N LYS A 15 -2.43 -16.20 -8.53
CA LYS A 15 -2.65 -16.34 -7.10
C LYS A 15 -2.06 -17.61 -6.55
N LYS A 16 -1.49 -17.51 -5.35
CA LYS A 16 -1.05 -18.66 -4.56
C LYS A 16 -1.22 -18.34 -3.09
N ALA A 17 -1.22 -19.37 -2.26
CA ALA A 17 -1.29 -19.18 -0.81
C ALA A 17 0.12 -18.93 -0.27
N PHE A 18 0.23 -17.95 0.63
CA PHE A 18 1.51 -17.66 1.28
C PHE A 18 1.23 -16.97 2.62
N TYR A 19 2.21 -17.05 3.53
CA TYR A 19 2.12 -16.32 4.79
C TYR A 19 2.36 -14.85 4.54
N PHE A 20 1.42 -14.02 4.97
CA PHE A 20 1.56 -12.58 4.75
C PHE A 20 2.79 -12.00 5.46
N ARG A 21 3.16 -12.57 6.62
CA ARG A 21 4.36 -12.13 7.34
C ARG A 21 5.60 -12.15 6.45
N GLU A 22 5.76 -13.19 5.64
CA GLU A 22 6.92 -13.31 4.76
C GLU A 22 6.95 -12.20 3.73
N LEU A 23 5.79 -11.85 3.19
CA LEU A 23 5.69 -10.75 2.24
C LEU A 23 6.00 -9.40 2.91
N ALA A 24 5.44 -9.17 4.11
CA ALA A 24 5.67 -7.94 4.85
C ALA A 24 7.15 -7.76 5.18
N GLU A 25 7.82 -8.81 5.61
CA GLU A 25 9.25 -8.77 5.90
C GLU A 25 10.08 -8.47 4.66
N ARG A 26 9.67 -9.01 3.53
CA ARG A 26 10.33 -8.72 2.25
C ARG A 26 10.17 -7.25 1.87
N VAL A 27 8.97 -6.70 2.01
CA VAL A 27 8.73 -5.28 1.74
C VAL A 27 9.61 -4.40 2.61
N ILE A 28 9.69 -4.72 3.90
CA ILE A 28 10.53 -3.97 4.83
C ILE A 28 12.00 -4.04 4.40
N SER A 29 12.46 -5.23 4.03
CA SER A 29 13.82 -5.42 3.57
C SER A 29 14.12 -4.62 2.30
N LEU A 30 13.19 -4.63 1.33
CA LEU A 30 13.37 -3.95 0.05
C LEU A 30 13.33 -2.43 0.17
N THR A 31 12.65 -1.90 1.17
CA THR A 31 12.50 -0.45 1.36
C THR A 31 13.42 0.11 2.45
N ARG A 32 14.11 -0.75 3.19
CA ARG A 32 14.89 -0.35 4.38
C ARG A 32 15.90 0.74 4.10
N GLU A 33 16.68 0.56 3.05
CA GLU A 33 17.77 1.51 2.74
C GLU A 33 17.22 2.89 2.39
N GLN A 34 16.23 2.93 1.52
CA GLN A 34 15.61 4.19 1.13
C GLN A 34 14.90 4.86 2.30
N ALA A 35 14.23 4.09 3.13
CA ALA A 35 13.58 4.63 4.33
C ALA A 35 14.62 5.22 5.28
N ALA A 36 15.70 4.49 5.53
CA ALA A 36 16.75 4.95 6.43
C ALA A 36 17.42 6.24 5.94
N MET A 37 17.61 6.37 4.64
CA MET A 37 18.17 7.59 4.05
C MET A 37 17.30 8.82 4.30
N ASN A 38 16.02 8.61 4.53
CA ASN A 38 15.06 9.68 4.81
C ASN A 38 14.63 9.74 6.27
N GLY A 39 15.34 9.01 7.15
CA GLY A 39 15.06 9.02 8.58
C GLY A 39 13.81 8.24 8.98
N ALA A 40 13.37 7.30 8.15
CA ALA A 40 12.16 6.53 8.40
C ALA A 40 12.48 5.09 8.78
N VAL A 41 11.59 4.49 9.57
CA VAL A 41 11.63 3.08 9.93
C VAL A 41 10.29 2.45 9.60
N CYS A 42 10.32 1.31 8.91
CA CYS A 42 9.11 0.55 8.59
C CYS A 42 9.11 -0.72 9.41
N THR A 43 7.97 -0.99 10.06
CA THR A 43 7.81 -2.18 10.90
C THR A 43 6.53 -2.92 10.54
N TYR A 44 6.42 -4.18 10.97
CA TYR A 44 5.24 -5.00 10.79
C TYR A 44 4.71 -5.47 12.13
N GLU A 45 3.40 -5.29 12.33
CA GLU A 45 2.69 -5.81 13.50
C GLU A 45 1.63 -6.79 13.03
N GLU A 46 1.74 -8.03 13.46
CA GLU A 46 0.77 -9.06 13.14
C GLU A 46 -0.29 -9.10 14.25
N ILE A 47 -1.46 -8.56 13.96
CA ILE A 47 -2.55 -8.50 14.95
C ILE A 47 -3.22 -9.86 15.09
N SER A 48 -3.48 -10.54 13.97
CA SER A 48 -3.93 -11.93 13.97
C SER A 48 -2.77 -12.80 13.51
N GLU A 49 -2.54 -13.91 14.21
CA GLU A 49 -1.39 -14.77 13.93
C GLU A 49 -1.59 -15.60 12.66
N ASP A 50 -0.48 -15.89 11.99
CA ASP A 50 -0.41 -16.85 10.89
C ASP A 50 -1.40 -16.58 9.76
N ILE A 51 -1.50 -15.31 9.35
CA ILE A 51 -2.37 -14.96 8.24
C ILE A 51 -1.83 -15.55 6.95
N ILE A 52 -2.65 -16.36 6.29
CA ILE A 52 -2.37 -16.91 4.97
C ILE A 52 -3.22 -16.14 3.97
N LEU A 53 -2.56 -15.55 2.97
CA LEU A 53 -3.21 -14.79 1.94
C LEU A 53 -3.17 -15.56 0.64
N TYR A 54 -4.28 -15.59 -0.08
CA TYR A 54 -4.35 -16.18 -1.42
C TYR A 54 -4.41 -15.05 -2.43
N ALA A 55 -3.29 -14.75 -3.06
CA ALA A 55 -3.15 -13.57 -3.92
C ALA A 55 -1.92 -13.70 -4.82
N ASP A 56 -1.73 -12.73 -5.69
CA ASP A 56 -0.50 -12.63 -6.47
C ASP A 56 0.55 -11.93 -5.61
N GLU A 57 1.51 -12.70 -5.14
CA GLU A 57 2.52 -12.21 -4.20
C GLU A 57 3.29 -11.02 -4.74
N GLY A 58 3.68 -11.06 -6.00
CA GLY A 58 4.43 -9.96 -6.61
C GLY A 58 3.61 -8.69 -6.71
N GLN A 59 2.35 -8.79 -7.07
CA GLN A 59 1.47 -7.63 -7.19
C GLN A 59 1.18 -7.00 -5.84
N ILE A 60 0.94 -7.82 -4.82
CA ILE A 60 0.69 -7.27 -3.47
C ILE A 60 1.97 -6.64 -2.91
N THR A 61 3.13 -7.25 -3.16
CA THR A 61 4.41 -6.65 -2.79
C THR A 61 4.55 -5.26 -3.40
N GLN A 62 4.20 -5.12 -4.67
CA GLN A 62 4.28 -3.83 -5.36
C GLN A 62 3.38 -2.77 -4.73
N ILE A 63 2.16 -3.15 -4.34
CA ILE A 63 1.26 -2.23 -3.64
C ILE A 63 1.90 -1.71 -2.36
N LEU A 64 2.41 -2.63 -1.54
CA LEU A 64 2.98 -2.25 -0.25
C LEU A 64 4.23 -1.41 -0.40
N ILE A 65 5.10 -1.74 -1.35
CA ILE A 65 6.28 -0.91 -1.62
C ILE A 65 5.85 0.50 -1.99
N ASN A 66 4.83 0.62 -2.84
CA ASN A 66 4.34 1.93 -3.25
C ASN A 66 3.81 2.74 -2.06
N LEU A 67 3.06 2.08 -1.16
CA LEU A 67 2.52 2.76 0.02
C LEU A 67 3.63 3.19 0.98
N VAL A 68 4.65 2.35 1.17
CA VAL A 68 5.80 2.71 2.01
C VAL A 68 6.56 3.89 1.39
N LYS A 69 6.78 3.87 0.08
CA LYS A 69 7.44 4.98 -0.60
C LYS A 69 6.65 6.28 -0.48
N ASN A 70 5.33 6.20 -0.60
CA ASN A 70 4.49 7.37 -0.41
C ASN A 70 4.64 7.93 1.01
N ALA A 71 4.71 7.07 2.01
CA ALA A 71 4.90 7.50 3.38
C ALA A 71 6.26 8.20 3.57
N VAL A 72 7.32 7.62 3.01
CA VAL A 72 8.65 8.21 3.10
C VAL A 72 8.68 9.57 2.42
N GLN A 73 8.04 9.71 1.26
CA GLN A 73 7.94 10.99 0.56
C GLN A 73 7.12 12.02 1.33
N ALA A 74 6.21 11.57 2.17
CA ALA A 74 5.43 12.44 3.05
C ALA A 74 6.18 12.78 4.35
N GLU A 75 7.48 12.47 4.41
CA GLU A 75 8.35 12.79 5.53
C GLU A 75 8.00 12.01 6.80
N ALA A 76 7.44 10.82 6.64
CA ALA A 76 7.14 9.95 7.79
C ALA A 76 8.43 9.48 8.45
N ARG A 77 8.38 9.34 9.77
CA ARG A 77 9.46 8.73 10.54
C ARG A 77 9.14 7.29 10.87
N ASN A 78 7.86 6.98 11.01
CA ASN A 78 7.40 5.64 11.32
C ASN A 78 6.36 5.20 10.33
N VAL A 79 6.57 4.02 9.74
CA VAL A 79 5.60 3.38 8.85
C VAL A 79 5.31 2.01 9.45
N VAL A 80 4.05 1.71 9.70
CA VAL A 80 3.65 0.45 10.31
C VAL A 80 2.71 -0.29 9.38
N ILE A 81 3.09 -1.51 9.02
CA ILE A 81 2.23 -2.42 8.28
C ILE A 81 1.57 -3.34 9.31
N THR A 82 0.24 -3.42 9.28
CA THR A 82 -0.50 -4.32 10.17
C THR A 82 -1.34 -5.27 9.35
N ALA A 83 -1.64 -6.44 9.91
CA ALA A 83 -2.52 -7.40 9.28
C ALA A 83 -3.39 -8.07 10.34
N GLN A 84 -4.67 -8.21 10.03
CA GLN A 84 -5.62 -8.86 10.91
C GLN A 84 -6.74 -9.50 10.13
N LEU A 85 -7.41 -10.45 10.80
CA LEU A 85 -8.62 -11.07 10.25
C LEU A 85 -9.83 -10.43 10.91
N THR A 86 -10.87 -10.19 10.10
CA THR A 86 -12.15 -9.74 10.62
C THR A 86 -12.91 -10.94 11.20
N PRO A 87 -14.01 -10.70 11.96
CA PRO A 87 -14.84 -11.82 12.43
C PRO A 87 -15.37 -12.71 11.31
N SER A 88 -15.52 -12.19 10.08
CA SER A 88 -15.92 -12.98 8.92
C SER A 88 -14.72 -13.55 8.16
N GLU A 89 -13.53 -13.53 8.78
CA GLU A 89 -12.30 -14.11 8.24
C GLU A 89 -11.79 -13.41 6.98
N GLN A 90 -12.13 -12.16 6.78
CA GLN A 90 -11.53 -11.36 5.72
C GLN A 90 -10.18 -10.81 6.21
N THR A 91 -9.20 -10.74 5.30
CA THR A 91 -7.90 -10.18 5.65
C THR A 91 -7.92 -8.68 5.43
N VAL A 92 -7.49 -7.94 6.45
CA VAL A 92 -7.36 -6.48 6.42
C VAL A 92 -5.90 -6.13 6.67
N ILE A 93 -5.30 -5.43 5.71
CA ILE A 93 -3.92 -4.97 5.82
C ILE A 93 -3.94 -3.46 5.85
N SER A 94 -3.27 -2.86 6.83
CA SER A 94 -3.18 -1.41 6.93
C SER A 94 -1.73 -0.96 6.86
N VAL A 95 -1.52 0.17 6.19
CA VAL A 95 -0.21 0.85 6.18
C VAL A 95 -0.44 2.22 6.78
N THR A 96 0.13 2.43 7.95
CA THR A 96 -0.02 3.65 8.73
C THR A 96 1.30 4.42 8.76
N ASN A 97 1.24 5.72 8.59
CA ASN A 97 2.43 6.55 8.71
C ASN A 97 2.13 7.84 9.47
N ASP A 98 3.18 8.43 10.03
CA ASP A 98 3.11 9.67 10.81
C ASP A 98 3.65 10.87 10.03
N GLY A 99 3.66 10.77 8.70
CA GLY A 99 4.12 11.86 7.85
C GLY A 99 3.09 12.96 7.65
N LEU A 100 3.38 13.84 6.72
CA LEU A 100 2.50 14.94 6.39
C LEU A 100 1.15 14.40 5.88
N PRO A 101 0.04 14.93 6.39
CA PRO A 101 -1.27 14.45 5.95
C PRO A 101 -1.58 14.88 4.51
N ILE A 102 -2.45 14.13 3.87
CA ILE A 102 -2.96 14.46 2.55
C ILE A 102 -4.07 15.49 2.74
N SER A 103 -4.01 16.60 2.02
CA SER A 103 -5.03 17.64 2.14
C SER A 103 -6.40 17.10 1.75
N ARG A 104 -7.45 17.64 2.33
CA ARG A 104 -8.82 17.23 2.01
C ARG A 104 -9.12 17.34 0.53
N GLU A 105 -8.62 18.41 -0.09
CA GLU A 105 -8.85 18.64 -1.51
C GLU A 105 -8.21 17.54 -2.36
N SER A 106 -7.05 17.03 -1.93
CA SER A 106 -6.34 15.99 -2.65
C SER A 106 -6.90 14.59 -2.40
N GLN A 107 -7.54 14.36 -1.25
CA GLN A 107 -7.96 13.01 -0.86
C GLN A 107 -8.89 12.35 -1.86
N ASP A 108 -9.74 13.10 -2.52
CA ASP A 108 -10.66 12.55 -3.52
C ASP A 108 -9.97 12.22 -4.84
N GLU A 109 -8.76 12.72 -5.05
CA GLU A 109 -8.09 12.61 -6.35
C GLU A 109 -6.82 11.75 -6.32
N ILE A 110 -6.40 11.27 -5.15
CA ILE A 110 -5.12 10.55 -5.04
C ILE A 110 -5.11 9.25 -5.83
N PHE A 111 -6.27 8.68 -6.16
CA PHE A 111 -6.37 7.46 -6.96
C PHE A 111 -6.56 7.75 -8.45
N VAL A 112 -6.67 9.01 -8.83
CA VAL A 112 -6.79 9.39 -10.23
C VAL A 112 -5.41 9.26 -10.89
N PRO A 113 -5.32 8.60 -12.05
CA PRO A 113 -4.03 8.47 -12.74
C PRO A 113 -3.40 9.83 -13.02
N PHE A 114 -2.09 9.91 -12.84
CA PHE A 114 -1.28 11.11 -13.08
C PHE A 114 -1.50 12.25 -12.08
N PHE A 115 -2.40 12.08 -11.11
CA PHE A 115 -2.52 13.06 -10.04
C PHE A 115 -1.36 12.88 -9.06
N THR A 116 -0.67 13.96 -8.73
CA THR A 116 0.40 13.94 -7.74
C THR A 116 0.64 15.34 -7.20
N THR A 117 0.88 15.43 -5.89
CA THR A 117 1.33 16.65 -5.23
C THR A 117 2.83 16.56 -4.91
N LYS A 118 3.49 15.46 -5.30
CA LYS A 118 4.88 15.19 -4.96
C LYS A 118 5.78 15.52 -6.13
N GLN A 119 6.87 16.20 -5.84
CA GLN A 119 7.86 16.51 -6.86
C GLN A 119 8.50 15.20 -7.32
N GLY A 120 8.53 14.98 -8.64
CA GLY A 120 9.09 13.77 -9.22
C GLY A 120 8.15 12.58 -9.19
N GLY A 121 6.96 12.70 -8.62
CA GLY A 121 5.97 11.64 -8.64
C GLY A 121 5.25 11.56 -9.97
N THR A 122 4.88 10.35 -10.40
CA THR A 122 4.16 10.14 -11.65
C THR A 122 2.66 10.16 -11.47
N GLY A 123 2.17 9.94 -10.24
CA GLY A 123 0.76 9.92 -9.95
C GLY A 123 0.04 8.66 -10.39
N ILE A 124 0.77 7.58 -10.69
CA ILE A 124 0.14 6.35 -11.18
C ILE A 124 0.19 5.20 -10.17
N GLY A 125 1.04 5.31 -9.13
CA GLY A 125 1.23 4.22 -8.16
C GLY A 125 -0.06 3.81 -7.45
N LEU A 126 -0.80 4.79 -6.93
CA LEU A 126 -2.04 4.50 -6.20
C LEU A 126 -3.15 4.01 -7.12
N SER A 127 -3.26 4.55 -8.34
CA SER A 127 -4.28 4.08 -9.27
C SER A 127 -4.02 2.65 -9.72
N LEU A 128 -2.77 2.29 -9.96
CA LEU A 128 -2.41 0.91 -10.30
C LEU A 128 -2.64 -0.02 -9.11
N SER A 129 -2.29 0.41 -7.91
CA SER A 129 -2.50 -0.38 -6.71
C SER A 129 -3.98 -0.68 -6.49
N ARG A 130 -4.83 0.31 -6.69
CA ARG A 130 -6.28 0.11 -6.57
C ARG A 130 -6.79 -0.87 -7.63
N GLN A 131 -6.27 -0.79 -8.83
CA GLN A 131 -6.63 -1.69 -9.92
C GLN A 131 -6.24 -3.12 -9.60
N ILE A 132 -5.04 -3.32 -9.05
CA ILE A 132 -4.59 -4.64 -8.60
C ILE A 132 -5.56 -5.20 -7.57
N MET A 133 -5.95 -4.39 -6.58
CA MET A 133 -6.89 -4.85 -5.56
C MET A 133 -8.24 -5.23 -6.14
N ARG A 134 -8.72 -4.48 -7.13
CA ARG A 134 -9.98 -4.83 -7.80
C ARG A 134 -9.89 -6.19 -8.49
N LEU A 135 -8.76 -6.49 -9.11
CA LEU A 135 -8.55 -7.79 -9.75
C LEU A 135 -8.48 -8.93 -8.72
N HIS A 136 -8.20 -8.61 -7.48
CA HIS A 136 -8.23 -9.56 -6.38
C HIS A 136 -9.59 -9.60 -5.67
N ASN A 137 -10.60 -8.93 -6.21
CA ASN A 137 -11.92 -8.78 -5.60
C ASN A 137 -11.86 -8.10 -4.23
N GLY A 138 -10.85 -7.27 -4.04
CA GLY A 138 -10.64 -6.52 -2.81
C GLY A 138 -10.74 -5.03 -3.03
N SER A 139 -10.29 -4.27 -2.05
CA SER A 139 -10.32 -2.82 -2.11
C SER A 139 -9.06 -2.20 -1.50
N LEU A 140 -8.75 -1.00 -1.97
CA LEU A 140 -7.72 -0.14 -1.39
C LEU A 140 -8.36 1.22 -1.13
N THR A 141 -8.35 1.65 0.11
CA THR A 141 -8.97 2.90 0.51
C THR A 141 -8.02 3.73 1.36
N LEU A 142 -8.21 5.05 1.32
CA LEU A 142 -7.59 5.95 2.28
C LEU A 142 -8.56 6.06 3.44
N THR A 143 -8.23 5.41 4.54
CA THR A 143 -9.11 5.33 5.70
C THR A 143 -9.08 6.61 6.53
N LYS A 144 -7.92 7.24 6.58
CA LYS A 144 -7.71 8.41 7.41
C LYS A 144 -6.47 9.16 6.93
N SER A 145 -6.52 10.49 6.96
CA SER A 145 -5.32 11.30 6.83
C SER A 145 -5.56 12.62 7.54
N ASP A 146 -4.87 12.81 8.66
CA ASP A 146 -4.93 14.03 9.46
C ASP A 146 -3.64 14.14 10.27
N GLU A 147 -3.62 15.06 11.23
CA GLU A 147 -2.44 15.29 12.05
C GLU A 147 -2.03 14.09 12.89
N SER A 148 -2.96 13.16 13.15
CA SER A 148 -2.66 11.96 13.94
C SER A 148 -2.11 10.82 13.09
N GLY A 149 -2.11 10.96 11.78
CA GLY A 149 -1.53 9.98 10.88
C GLY A 149 -2.35 9.73 9.62
N THR A 150 -1.75 8.96 8.72
CA THR A 150 -2.38 8.57 7.46
C THR A 150 -2.46 7.05 7.42
N VAL A 151 -3.62 6.53 7.06
CA VAL A 151 -3.87 5.08 7.01
C VAL A 151 -4.47 4.70 5.67
N PHE A 152 -3.75 3.82 4.96
CA PHE A 152 -4.29 3.14 3.79
C PHE A 152 -4.68 1.71 4.19
N THR A 153 -5.81 1.25 3.71
CA THR A 153 -6.34 -0.07 4.07
C THR A 153 -6.59 -0.91 2.83
N LEU A 154 -6.02 -2.12 2.82
CA LEU A 154 -6.29 -3.14 1.83
C LEU A 154 -7.21 -4.17 2.46
N MET A 155 -8.32 -4.48 1.80
CA MET A 155 -9.22 -5.51 2.28
C MET A 155 -9.39 -6.59 1.22
N PHE A 156 -9.22 -7.84 1.63
CA PHE A 156 -9.41 -9.03 0.79
C PHE A 156 -10.67 -9.75 1.26
N LYS A 157 -11.49 -10.10 0.31
CA LYS A 157 -12.74 -10.82 0.63
C LYS A 157 -12.54 -12.33 0.70
#